data_53fd154096b5a0d202ce503d867ac53d
#
_entry.id   53fd154096b5a0d202ce503d867ac53d
#
_cell.length_a   1.000
_cell.length_b   1.000
_cell.length_c   1.000
_cell.angle_alpha   90.00
_cell.angle_beta   90.00
_cell.angle_gamma   90.00
#
_symmetry.space_group_name_H-M   'P 1'
#
loop_
_entity.id
_entity.type
_entity.pdbx_description
1 polymer ?
#
loop_
_entity_poly.entity_id
_entity_poly.type
_entity_poly.pdbx_seq_one_letter_code
_entity_poly.pdbx_strand_id
1 'polypeptide(L)'
;MRTLLEKLNYKGQQRIAVINAEKNFRLAPVREIKKIQIDKEIDPRYPYDFMIVFAKDSSEVDEFTPSALHNLKVDGILWFCYPKKSSEKASPGLDRDHGWKALNDLDFFGIRLVNVDENWSALRFRNIKFIKSASDRFKPGKEL
;
A
#
# COMPACT_ATOMS: atom_id res chain seq x y z
N MET A 1 20.31 10.84 3.12
CA MET A 1 19.41 10.20 2.15
C MET A 1 18.29 9.46 2.89
N ARG A 2 17.08 9.62 2.45
CA ARG A 2 15.95 8.96 3.09
C ARG A 2 15.88 7.49 2.68
N THR A 3 15.64 6.60 3.65
CA THR A 3 15.37 5.20 3.35
C THR A 3 13.97 5.05 2.78
N LEU A 4 13.67 3.89 2.22
CA LEU A 4 12.31 3.61 1.72
C LEU A 4 11.29 3.72 2.85
N LEU A 5 11.59 3.18 4.03
CA LEU A 5 10.70 3.29 5.20
C LEU A 5 10.34 4.75 5.49
N GLU A 6 11.34 5.63 5.48
CA GLU A 6 11.10 7.04 5.74
C GLU A 6 10.22 7.67 4.65
N LYS A 7 10.47 7.32 3.38
CA LYS A 7 9.65 7.81 2.27
C LYS A 7 8.20 7.34 2.38
N LEU A 8 7.99 6.16 2.95
CA LEU A 8 6.66 5.59 3.15
C LEU A 8 6.00 6.06 4.44
N ASN A 9 6.58 7.05 5.09
CA ASN A 9 6.02 7.68 6.29
C ASN A 9 5.97 6.76 7.50
N TYR A 10 6.96 5.87 7.62
CA TYR A 10 7.11 5.03 8.80
C TYR A 10 7.44 5.90 10.02
N LYS A 11 6.74 5.68 11.13
CA LYS A 11 6.84 6.49 12.34
C LYS A 11 7.26 5.70 13.59
N GLY A 12 8.00 4.63 13.39
CA GLY A 12 8.51 3.85 14.52
C GLY A 12 7.58 2.75 15.03
N GLN A 13 6.59 2.35 14.25
CA GLN A 13 5.73 1.24 14.62
C GLN A 13 6.57 -0.03 14.84
N GLN A 14 6.31 -0.75 15.93
CA GLN A 14 7.09 -1.93 16.28
C GLN A 14 6.71 -3.17 15.49
N ARG A 15 5.49 -3.23 15.00
CA ARG A 15 4.99 -4.34 14.20
C ARG A 15 4.26 -3.83 12.98
N ILE A 16 4.67 -4.30 11.82
CA ILE A 16 4.11 -3.88 10.53
C ILE A 16 3.83 -5.12 9.68
N ALA A 17 3.00 -4.96 8.66
CA ALA A 17 2.76 -6.02 7.69
C ALA A 17 3.40 -5.65 6.35
N VAL A 18 4.11 -6.60 5.76
CA VAL A 18 4.67 -6.47 4.41
C VAL A 18 4.24 -7.73 3.64
N ILE A 19 3.21 -7.59 2.83
CA ILE A 19 2.50 -8.71 2.25
C ILE A 19 2.90 -8.90 0.79
N ASN A 20 3.17 -10.15 0.43
CA ASN A 20 3.43 -10.55 -0.96
C ASN A 20 4.67 -9.90 -1.60
N ALA A 21 5.66 -9.51 -0.80
CA ALA A 21 6.89 -8.94 -1.31
C ALA A 21 7.76 -10.01 -1.98
N GLU A 22 8.58 -9.57 -2.94
CA GLU A 22 9.56 -10.47 -3.55
C GLU A 22 10.65 -10.81 -2.52
N LYS A 23 11.29 -11.98 -2.72
CA LYS A 23 12.36 -12.44 -1.82
C LYS A 23 13.46 -11.42 -1.60
N ASN A 24 13.82 -10.69 -2.65
CA ASN A 24 14.93 -9.76 -2.61
C ASN A 24 14.55 -8.35 -2.17
N PHE A 25 13.29 -8.15 -1.84
CA PHE A 25 12.83 -6.82 -1.42
C PHE A 25 13.50 -6.40 -0.11
N ARG A 26 14.06 -5.19 -0.10
CA ARG A 26 14.70 -4.59 1.06
C ARG A 26 14.00 -3.31 1.44
N LEU A 27 13.33 -3.34 2.58
CA LEU A 27 12.59 -2.19 3.10
C LEU A 27 13.54 -1.12 3.69
N ALA A 28 14.59 -1.57 4.34
CA ALA A 28 15.59 -0.73 4.99
C ALA A 28 16.83 -1.55 5.29
N PRO A 29 17.94 -0.92 5.70
CA PRO A 29 19.13 -1.66 6.15
C PRO A 29 18.78 -2.66 7.25
N VAL A 30 19.47 -3.79 7.26
CA VAL A 30 19.20 -4.90 8.20
C VAL A 30 19.16 -4.43 9.66
N ARG A 31 20.08 -3.55 10.05
CA ARG A 31 20.13 -3.07 11.44
C ARG A 31 18.89 -2.30 11.86
N GLU A 32 18.21 -1.65 10.93
CA GLU A 32 16.96 -0.94 11.22
C GLU A 32 15.78 -1.92 11.26
N ILE A 33 15.78 -2.90 10.36
CA ILE A 33 14.72 -3.90 10.27
C ILE A 33 14.70 -4.81 11.50
N LYS A 34 15.85 -5.08 12.09
CA LYS A 34 15.94 -5.95 13.29
C LYS A 34 15.05 -5.50 14.43
N LYS A 35 14.78 -4.22 14.52
CA LYS A 35 13.97 -3.65 15.61
C LYS A 35 12.49 -3.69 15.33
N ILE A 36 12.09 -4.15 14.15
CA ILE A 36 10.71 -4.14 13.69
C ILE A 36 10.25 -5.57 13.50
N GLN A 37 9.10 -5.93 14.06
CA GLN A 37 8.46 -7.19 13.71
C GLN A 37 7.75 -7.01 12.38
N ILE A 38 8.16 -7.79 11.39
CA ILE A 38 7.57 -7.72 10.05
C ILE A 38 6.78 -8.98 9.81
N ASP A 39 5.45 -8.84 9.73
CA ASP A 39 4.57 -9.95 9.40
C ASP A 39 4.46 -10.05 7.88
N LYS A 40 4.74 -11.24 7.35
CA LYS A 40 4.61 -11.50 5.91
C LYS A 40 3.21 -11.92 5.51
N GLU A 41 2.40 -12.24 6.52
CA GLU A 41 0.98 -12.54 6.36
C GLU A 41 0.20 -11.75 7.39
N ILE A 42 -1.02 -11.37 7.04
CA ILE A 42 -1.88 -10.64 7.97
C ILE A 42 -2.26 -11.56 9.13
N ASP A 43 -1.95 -11.12 10.35
CA ASP A 43 -2.49 -11.76 11.55
C ASP A 43 -3.90 -11.18 11.76
N PRO A 44 -4.95 -12.01 11.63
CA PRO A 44 -6.32 -11.48 11.66
C PRO A 44 -6.74 -10.92 13.02
N ARG A 45 -5.90 -11.09 14.04
CA ARG A 45 -6.17 -10.57 15.39
C ARG A 45 -5.34 -9.34 15.74
N TYR A 46 -4.43 -8.93 14.85
CA TYR A 46 -3.59 -7.77 15.13
C TYR A 46 -4.02 -6.56 14.30
N PRO A 47 -4.29 -5.40 14.92
CA PRO A 47 -4.62 -4.18 14.18
C PRO A 47 -3.34 -3.44 13.79
N TYR A 48 -3.07 -3.36 12.50
CA TYR A 48 -1.84 -2.73 11.99
C TYR A 48 -2.00 -1.23 11.79
N ASP A 49 -0.97 -0.48 12.20
CA ASP A 49 -0.86 0.95 11.92
C ASP A 49 -0.11 1.23 10.61
N PHE A 50 0.62 0.24 10.11
CA PHE A 50 1.46 0.40 8.94
C PHE A 50 1.46 -0.90 8.16
N MET A 51 1.11 -0.81 6.88
CA MET A 51 0.97 -1.98 6.03
C MET A 51 1.43 -1.70 4.61
N ILE A 52 2.19 -2.61 4.04
CA ILE A 52 2.62 -2.57 2.65
C ILE A 52 2.14 -3.86 1.99
N VAL A 53 1.40 -3.74 0.90
CA VAL A 53 0.90 -4.88 0.14
C VAL A 53 1.41 -4.79 -1.29
N PHE A 54 2.05 -5.85 -1.77
CA PHE A 54 2.50 -5.93 -3.15
C PHE A 54 1.44 -6.64 -3.98
N ALA A 55 1.03 -6.03 -5.08
CA ALA A 55 0.08 -6.61 -6.02
C ALA A 55 0.64 -6.48 -7.43
N LYS A 56 0.79 -7.60 -8.12
CA LYS A 56 1.34 -7.58 -9.48
C LYS A 56 0.25 -7.34 -10.53
N ASP A 57 -1.01 -7.54 -10.18
CA ASP A 57 -2.13 -7.34 -11.09
C ASP A 57 -3.40 -7.00 -10.28
N SER A 58 -4.47 -6.65 -10.99
CA SER A 58 -5.72 -6.26 -10.34
C SER A 58 -6.37 -7.40 -9.57
N SER A 59 -6.14 -8.66 -9.98
CA SER A 59 -6.70 -9.79 -9.23
C SER A 59 -6.05 -9.93 -7.86
N GLU A 60 -4.77 -9.61 -7.73
CA GLU A 60 -4.12 -9.60 -6.42
C GLU A 60 -4.60 -8.42 -5.57
N VAL A 61 -4.88 -7.28 -6.18
CA VAL A 61 -5.50 -6.17 -5.44
C VAL A 61 -6.82 -6.64 -4.84
N ASP A 62 -7.66 -7.29 -5.65
CA ASP A 62 -8.94 -7.82 -5.19
C ASP A 62 -8.77 -8.86 -4.08
N GLU A 63 -7.77 -9.71 -4.22
CA GLU A 63 -7.49 -10.79 -3.27
C GLU A 63 -7.08 -10.23 -1.90
N PHE A 64 -6.15 -9.28 -1.87
CA PHE A 64 -5.57 -8.82 -0.60
C PHE A 64 -6.36 -7.71 0.09
N THR A 65 -7.19 -6.97 -0.62
CA THR A 65 -7.88 -5.81 -0.06
C THR A 65 -8.74 -6.15 1.15
N PRO A 66 -9.59 -7.19 1.14
CA PRO A 66 -10.47 -7.43 2.29
C PRO A 66 -9.69 -7.65 3.60
N SER A 67 -8.69 -8.52 3.60
CA SER A 67 -7.93 -8.79 4.83
C SER A 67 -7.08 -7.60 5.24
N ALA A 68 -6.52 -6.86 4.28
CA ALA A 68 -5.75 -5.67 4.58
C ALA A 68 -6.60 -4.62 5.28
N LEU A 69 -7.76 -4.29 4.73
CA LEU A 69 -8.61 -3.25 5.32
C LEU A 69 -9.24 -3.70 6.62
N HIS A 70 -9.55 -5.00 6.75
CA HIS A 70 -10.11 -5.53 7.99
C HIS A 70 -9.14 -5.35 9.17
N ASN A 71 -7.85 -5.45 8.91
CA ASN A 71 -6.82 -5.40 9.95
C ASN A 71 -6.06 -4.08 10.02
N LEU A 72 -6.46 -3.10 9.24
CA LEU A 72 -5.85 -1.77 9.27
C LEU A 72 -6.54 -0.94 10.34
N LYS A 73 -5.76 -0.34 11.24
CA LYS A 73 -6.31 0.58 12.23
C LYS A 73 -6.94 1.78 11.55
N VAL A 74 -7.84 2.45 12.26
CA VAL A 74 -8.46 3.69 11.79
C VAL A 74 -7.35 4.67 11.37
N ASP A 75 -7.41 5.11 10.13
CA ASP A 75 -6.41 5.98 9.51
C ASP A 75 -4.98 5.44 9.58
N GLY A 76 -4.81 4.12 9.63
CA GLY A 76 -3.49 3.50 9.52
C GLY A 76 -2.86 3.76 8.15
N ILE A 77 -1.55 3.62 8.10
CA ILE A 77 -0.78 3.88 6.88
C ILE A 77 -0.82 2.63 5.99
N LEU A 78 -1.42 2.75 4.81
CA LEU A 78 -1.56 1.66 3.85
C LEU A 78 -0.95 2.02 2.52
N TRP A 79 -0.04 1.18 2.06
CA TRP A 79 0.58 1.28 0.74
C TRP A 79 0.31 0.03 -0.07
N PHE A 80 -0.03 0.22 -1.34
CA PHE A 80 -0.02 -0.87 -2.31
C PHE A 80 1.12 -0.61 -3.29
N CYS A 81 2.02 -1.59 -3.43
CA CYS A 81 3.09 -1.54 -4.41
C CYS A 81 2.65 -2.29 -5.66
N TYR A 82 2.88 -1.70 -6.81
CA TYR A 82 2.50 -2.28 -8.09
C TYR A 82 3.61 -2.08 -9.12
N PRO A 83 3.67 -2.91 -10.18
CA PRO A 83 4.74 -2.81 -11.16
C PRO A 83 4.62 -1.57 -12.03
N LYS A 84 5.74 -0.90 -12.26
CA LYS A 84 5.79 0.24 -13.17
C LYS A 84 5.48 -0.20 -14.60
N LYS A 85 4.91 0.68 -15.40
CA LYS A 85 4.63 0.39 -16.81
C LYS A 85 5.89 0.02 -17.59
N SER A 86 7.02 0.59 -17.22
CA SER A 86 8.31 0.31 -17.85
C SER A 86 8.92 -1.01 -17.43
N SER A 87 8.39 -1.68 -16.42
CA SER A 87 8.91 -2.94 -15.92
C SER A 87 8.42 -4.12 -16.76
N GLU A 88 9.25 -5.16 -16.85
CA GLU A 88 8.84 -6.44 -17.42
C GLU A 88 7.68 -7.06 -16.63
N LYS A 89 7.54 -6.68 -15.37
CA LYS A 89 6.50 -7.18 -14.48
C LYS A 89 5.16 -6.48 -14.66
N ALA A 90 5.12 -5.44 -15.49
CA ALA A 90 3.91 -4.65 -15.71
C ALA A 90 2.75 -5.53 -16.17
N SER A 91 1.57 -5.24 -15.64
CA SER A 91 0.35 -5.97 -15.96
C SER A 91 -0.68 -5.02 -16.55
N PRO A 92 -1.31 -5.39 -17.66
CA PRO A 92 -2.41 -4.60 -18.17
C PRO A 92 -3.51 -4.48 -17.13
N GLY A 93 -4.11 -3.31 -17.01
CA GLY A 93 -5.20 -3.10 -16.08
C GLY A 93 -4.79 -2.71 -14.67
N LEU A 94 -3.49 -2.68 -14.35
CA LEU A 94 -3.01 -2.19 -13.06
C LEU A 94 -1.94 -1.14 -13.28
N ASP A 95 -2.26 0.10 -12.97
CA ASP A 95 -1.34 1.22 -12.99
C ASP A 95 -1.79 2.23 -11.95
N ARG A 96 -1.24 3.42 -11.97
CA ARG A 96 -1.59 4.45 -10.99
C ARG A 96 -3.10 4.71 -10.92
N ASP A 97 -3.78 4.69 -12.06
CA ASP A 97 -5.18 5.12 -12.17
C ASP A 97 -6.18 3.98 -12.39
N HIS A 98 -5.70 2.77 -12.58
CA HIS A 98 -6.55 1.62 -12.94
C HIS A 98 -6.25 0.40 -12.09
N GLY A 99 -7.27 -0.37 -11.78
CA GLY A 99 -7.12 -1.64 -11.07
C GLY A 99 -7.40 -1.56 -9.57
N TRP A 100 -7.90 -0.43 -9.09
CA TRP A 100 -8.09 -0.18 -7.66
C TRP A 100 -9.54 -0.22 -7.20
N LYS A 101 -10.42 -0.83 -8.00
CA LYS A 101 -11.86 -0.85 -7.69
C LYS A 101 -12.17 -1.42 -6.32
N ALA A 102 -11.50 -2.49 -5.91
CA ALA A 102 -11.73 -3.11 -4.61
C ALA A 102 -11.53 -2.11 -3.46
N LEU A 103 -10.49 -1.28 -3.56
CA LEU A 103 -10.22 -0.24 -2.57
C LEU A 103 -11.18 0.93 -2.70
N ASN A 104 -11.43 1.38 -3.91
CA ASN A 104 -12.32 2.52 -4.16
C ASN A 104 -13.76 2.23 -3.71
N ASP A 105 -14.24 1.01 -3.88
CA ASP A 105 -15.56 0.61 -3.43
C ASP A 105 -15.71 0.68 -1.91
N LEU A 106 -14.60 0.64 -1.18
CA LEU A 106 -14.59 0.77 0.28
C LEU A 106 -14.12 2.15 0.76
N ASP A 107 -14.19 3.14 -0.15
CA ASP A 107 -13.86 4.54 0.12
C ASP A 107 -12.38 4.81 0.40
N PHE A 108 -11.50 3.95 -0.07
CA PHE A 108 -10.05 4.18 -0.04
C PHE A 108 -9.55 4.65 -1.40
N PHE A 109 -8.78 5.73 -1.39
CA PHE A 109 -8.29 6.35 -2.62
C PHE A 109 -6.80 6.61 -2.55
N GLY A 110 -6.12 6.52 -3.70
CA GLY A 110 -4.69 6.79 -3.80
C GLY A 110 -4.42 8.28 -3.67
N ILE A 111 -3.54 8.65 -2.75
CA ILE A 111 -3.26 10.06 -2.46
C ILE A 111 -1.80 10.45 -2.65
N ARG A 112 -0.90 9.49 -2.76
CA ARG A 112 0.52 9.79 -2.87
C ARG A 112 1.24 8.65 -3.56
N LEU A 113 2.14 9.00 -4.48
CA LEU A 113 2.95 8.04 -5.21
C LEU A 113 4.40 8.17 -4.79
N VAL A 114 5.03 7.04 -4.47
CA VAL A 114 6.45 6.98 -4.09
C VAL A 114 7.15 5.95 -4.95
N ASN A 115 8.34 6.28 -5.43
CA ASN A 115 9.17 5.34 -6.17
C ASN A 115 9.80 4.34 -5.19
N VAL A 116 9.65 3.06 -5.47
CA VAL A 116 10.28 1.99 -4.67
C VAL A 116 11.64 1.63 -5.27
N ASP A 117 11.64 1.19 -6.51
CA ASP A 117 12.84 0.85 -7.26
C ASP A 117 12.55 0.92 -8.77
N GLU A 118 13.41 0.32 -9.59
CA GLU A 118 13.25 0.37 -11.04
C GLU A 118 11.99 -0.37 -11.53
N ASN A 119 11.47 -1.30 -10.74
CA ASN A 119 10.33 -2.13 -11.14
C ASN A 119 9.01 -1.78 -10.44
N TRP A 120 9.06 -1.18 -9.25
CA TRP A 120 7.89 -1.01 -8.39
C TRP A 120 7.66 0.44 -8.00
N SER A 121 6.39 0.80 -7.94
CA SER A 121 5.90 2.05 -7.34
C SER A 121 5.02 1.73 -6.16
N ALA A 122 4.94 2.63 -5.20
CA ALA A 122 4.06 2.51 -4.04
C ALA A 122 3.01 3.62 -4.08
N LEU A 123 1.75 3.26 -3.94
CA LEU A 123 0.64 4.20 -3.91
C LEU A 123 -0.01 4.15 -2.54
N ARG A 124 -0.04 5.31 -1.84
CA ARG A 124 -0.67 5.45 -0.54
C ARG A 124 -2.18 5.50 -0.69
N PHE A 125 -2.87 4.62 0.05
CA PHE A 125 -4.34 4.63 0.10
C PHE A 125 -4.81 5.13 1.46
N ARG A 126 -5.84 5.94 1.44
CA ARG A 126 -6.42 6.52 2.65
C ARG A 126 -7.93 6.60 2.50
N ASN A 127 -8.65 6.38 3.60
CA ASN A 127 -10.10 6.51 3.57
C ASN A 127 -10.48 7.96 3.32
N ILE A 128 -11.50 8.17 2.49
CA ILE A 128 -11.90 9.51 2.05
C ILE A 128 -12.22 10.45 3.20
N LYS A 129 -12.74 9.94 4.31
CA LYS A 129 -13.10 10.79 5.45
C LYS A 129 -11.90 11.41 6.15
N PHE A 130 -10.69 10.92 5.89
CA PHE A 130 -9.46 11.49 6.45
C PHE A 130 -8.67 12.33 5.46
N ILE A 131 -9.15 12.44 4.23
CA ILE A 131 -8.46 13.21 3.19
C ILE A 131 -8.95 14.65 3.25
N LYS A 132 -8.14 15.52 3.88
CA LYS A 132 -8.52 16.92 4.09
C LYS A 132 -8.79 17.68 2.81
N SER A 133 -8.04 17.37 1.78
CA SER A 133 -8.19 18.01 0.48
C SER A 133 -9.17 17.27 -0.43
N ALA A 134 -9.94 16.33 0.13
CA ALA A 134 -10.90 15.57 -0.65
C ALA A 134 -11.88 16.52 -1.28
N SER A 135 -11.80 16.61 -2.59
CA SER A 135 -12.74 17.38 -3.37
C SER A 135 -13.80 16.41 -3.86
N ASP A 136 -14.78 16.97 -4.57
CA ASP A 136 -15.84 16.17 -5.14
C ASP A 136 -15.33 15.00 -6.00
N ARG A 137 -14.14 15.11 -6.55
CA ARG A 137 -13.58 14.05 -7.39
C ARG A 137 -13.36 12.72 -6.67
N PHE A 138 -13.25 12.72 -5.32
CA PHE A 138 -13.05 11.50 -4.56
C PHE A 138 -14.35 10.93 -3.99
N LYS A 139 -15.45 11.63 -4.11
CA LYS A 139 -16.72 11.18 -3.53
C LYS A 139 -17.29 10.00 -4.32
N PRO A 140 -17.82 8.98 -3.63
CA PRO A 140 -18.44 7.84 -4.30
C PRO A 140 -19.53 8.30 -5.27
N GLY A 141 -19.58 7.64 -6.41
CA GLY A 141 -20.60 7.95 -7.44
C GLY A 141 -20.31 9.17 -8.28
N LYS A 142 -19.24 9.89 -8.02
CA LYS A 142 -18.85 11.05 -8.79
C LYS A 142 -17.85 10.65 -9.86
N GLU A 143 -18.03 11.15 -11.08
CA GLU A 143 -17.07 10.92 -12.14
C GLU A 143 -15.79 11.71 -11.89
N LEU A 144 -14.67 11.09 -12.19
CA LEU A 144 -13.36 11.69 -12.00
C LEU A 144 -12.78 12.19 -13.30
#